data_51ca7329aec20a62b97fda1a7bc2a61c
#
_entry.id   51ca7329aec20a62b97fda1a7bc2a61c
#
_cell.length_a   1.000
_cell.length_b   1.000
_cell.length_c   1.000
_cell.angle_alpha   90.00
_cell.angle_beta   90.00
_cell.angle_gamma   90.00
#
_symmetry.space_group_name_H-M   'P 1'
#
loop_
_entity.id
_entity.type
_entity.pdbx_description
1 polymer ?
#
loop_
_entity_poly.entity_id
_entity_poly.type
_entity_poly.pdbx_seq_one_letter_code
_entity_poly.pdbx_strand_id
1 'polypeptide(L)'
;MALKASDLSVGVTFEAVVAENLTRTQIVQYAGASGDYNPIHSDEVFATQVAGYPSVFAHGMLTMGMTGRMLTDLVGDGRLTKFGGRFTSQVWPGDDLTTTATVESVGEVDGVPAVELAVATRNQDGVEVFSGRAAARIET
;
A
#
# COMPACT_ATOMS: atom_id res chain seq x y z
N MET A 1 13.98 4.36 11.03
CA MET A 1 15.12 3.42 11.21
C MET A 1 14.65 2.03 10.79
N ALA A 2 15.42 1.34 9.98
CA ALA A 2 15.03 0.03 9.46
C ALA A 2 14.96 -1.03 10.57
N LEU A 3 14.04 -1.98 10.40
CA LEU A 3 13.89 -3.11 11.30
C LEU A 3 15.18 -3.94 11.36
N LYS A 4 15.46 -4.46 12.55
CA LYS A 4 16.51 -5.44 12.78
C LYS A 4 15.91 -6.81 13.10
N ALA A 5 16.67 -7.87 12.86
CA ALA A 5 16.22 -9.23 13.14
C ALA A 5 15.77 -9.42 14.60
N SER A 6 16.42 -8.70 15.54
CA SER A 6 16.06 -8.75 16.97
C SER A 6 14.70 -8.13 17.30
N ASP A 7 14.14 -7.31 16.39
CA ASP A 7 12.84 -6.65 16.58
C ASP A 7 11.66 -7.53 16.13
N LEU A 8 11.94 -8.69 15.52
CA LEU A 8 10.97 -9.50 14.82
C LEU A 8 10.58 -10.74 15.60
N SER A 9 9.30 -10.96 15.73
CA SER A 9 8.70 -12.23 16.09
C SER A 9 7.36 -12.38 15.39
N VAL A 10 6.94 -13.62 15.15
CA VAL A 10 5.64 -13.90 14.51
C VAL A 10 4.52 -13.25 15.31
N GLY A 11 3.63 -12.55 14.63
CA GLY A 11 2.51 -11.85 15.21
C GLY A 11 2.77 -10.37 15.54
N VAL A 12 4.01 -9.92 15.50
CA VAL A 12 4.32 -8.48 15.66
C VAL A 12 3.72 -7.70 14.50
N THR A 13 3.09 -6.58 14.80
CA THR A 13 2.38 -5.74 13.86
C THR A 13 2.97 -4.33 13.84
N PHE A 14 3.15 -3.80 12.64
CA PHE A 14 3.57 -2.43 12.39
C PHE A 14 2.45 -1.71 11.65
N GLU A 15 2.22 -0.45 11.98
CA GLU A 15 1.14 0.34 11.41
C GLU A 15 1.63 1.73 11.04
N ALA A 16 1.17 2.24 9.91
CA ALA A 16 1.43 3.62 9.51
C ALA A 16 0.27 4.18 8.70
N VAL A 17 0.00 5.46 8.91
CA VAL A 17 -0.90 6.24 8.04
C VAL A 17 -0.15 6.51 6.74
N VAL A 18 -0.70 6.08 5.62
CA VAL A 18 -0.07 6.22 4.29
C VAL A 18 -0.75 7.28 3.43
N ALA A 19 -1.96 7.68 3.77
CA ALA A 19 -2.65 8.81 3.15
C ALA A 19 -3.55 9.50 4.16
N GLU A 20 -3.54 10.82 4.14
CA GLU A 20 -4.46 11.67 4.91
C GLU A 20 -5.22 12.54 3.92
N ASN A 21 -6.57 12.43 3.92
CA ASN A 21 -7.42 13.20 3.03
C ASN A 21 -6.90 13.18 1.58
N LEU A 22 -6.85 12.00 0.98
CA LEU A 22 -6.34 11.81 -0.37
C LEU A 22 -7.03 12.79 -1.33
N THR A 23 -6.24 13.62 -2.00
CA THR A 23 -6.78 14.69 -2.84
C THR A 23 -6.94 14.25 -4.31
N ARG A 24 -7.86 14.88 -5.03
CA ARG A 24 -7.97 14.75 -6.49
C ARG A 24 -6.67 15.14 -7.18
N THR A 25 -5.97 16.15 -6.67
CA THR A 25 -4.66 16.58 -7.19
C THR A 25 -3.62 15.46 -7.10
N GLN A 26 -3.57 14.73 -5.98
CA GLN A 26 -2.65 13.59 -5.83
C GLN A 26 -2.98 12.47 -6.85
N ILE A 27 -4.26 12.21 -7.10
CA ILE A 27 -4.68 11.23 -8.11
C ILE A 27 -4.23 11.68 -9.52
N VAL A 28 -4.42 12.94 -9.86
CA VAL A 28 -3.98 13.51 -11.16
C VAL A 28 -2.46 13.47 -11.29
N GLN A 29 -1.72 13.79 -10.24
CA GLN A 29 -0.26 13.68 -10.22
C GLN A 29 0.19 12.23 -10.48
N TYR A 30 -0.48 11.27 -9.88
CA TYR A 30 -0.19 9.86 -10.11
C TYR A 30 -0.52 9.45 -11.56
N ALA A 31 -1.63 9.91 -12.12
CA ALA A 31 -1.95 9.68 -13.52
C ALA A 31 -0.82 10.17 -14.44
N GLY A 32 -0.28 11.35 -14.17
CA GLY A 32 0.86 11.90 -14.91
C GLY A 32 2.14 11.08 -14.73
N ALA A 33 2.44 10.67 -13.51
CA ALA A 33 3.65 9.91 -13.20
C ALA A 33 3.62 8.48 -13.74
N SER A 34 2.46 7.82 -13.70
CA SER A 34 2.29 6.43 -14.11
C SER A 34 1.96 6.24 -15.58
N GLY A 35 1.42 7.28 -16.25
CA GLY A 35 0.88 7.16 -17.60
C GLY A 35 -0.50 6.48 -17.65
N ASP A 36 -1.13 6.23 -16.52
CA ASP A 36 -2.50 5.70 -16.46
C ASP A 36 -3.51 6.85 -16.50
N TYR A 37 -3.93 7.19 -17.71
CA TYR A 37 -4.87 8.27 -18.00
C TYR A 37 -6.31 7.80 -18.13
N ASN A 38 -6.68 6.67 -17.56
CA ASN A 38 -8.06 6.21 -17.60
C ASN A 38 -8.96 7.32 -16.99
N PRO A 39 -9.98 7.80 -17.72
CA PRO A 39 -10.78 8.94 -17.28
C PRO A 39 -11.61 8.68 -16.02
N ILE A 40 -11.77 7.45 -15.58
CA ILE A 40 -12.42 7.16 -14.28
C ILE A 40 -11.66 7.76 -13.09
N HIS A 41 -10.40 8.11 -13.27
CA HIS A 41 -9.55 8.69 -12.21
C HIS A 41 -9.48 10.21 -12.27
N SER A 42 -9.81 10.84 -13.39
CA SER A 42 -9.58 12.28 -13.58
C SER A 42 -10.77 13.08 -14.14
N ASP A 43 -11.73 12.42 -14.79
CA ASP A 43 -12.88 13.07 -15.41
C ASP A 43 -14.16 12.72 -14.66
N GLU A 44 -14.67 13.68 -13.87
CA GLU A 44 -15.87 13.48 -13.06
C GLU A 44 -17.10 13.17 -13.91
N VAL A 45 -17.25 13.82 -15.06
CA VAL A 45 -18.38 13.57 -15.96
C VAL A 45 -18.33 12.15 -16.50
N PHE A 46 -17.15 11.70 -16.94
CA PHE A 46 -16.98 10.33 -17.39
C PHE A 46 -17.22 9.31 -16.25
N ALA A 47 -16.60 9.52 -15.10
CA ALA A 47 -16.71 8.62 -13.97
C ALA A 47 -18.17 8.43 -13.52
N THR A 48 -18.95 9.52 -13.46
CA THR A 48 -20.33 9.48 -12.95
C THR A 48 -21.35 9.14 -14.02
N GLN A 49 -21.28 9.77 -15.20
CA GLN A 49 -22.32 9.65 -16.23
C GLN A 49 -22.10 8.48 -17.19
N VAL A 50 -20.85 8.08 -17.42
CA VAL A 50 -20.54 6.99 -18.35
C VAL A 50 -20.20 5.70 -17.58
N ALA A 51 -19.31 5.78 -16.60
CA ALA A 51 -18.86 4.60 -15.86
C ALA A 51 -19.76 4.24 -14.66
N GLY A 52 -20.62 5.15 -14.19
CA GLY A 52 -21.60 4.88 -13.15
C GLY A 52 -21.06 4.90 -11.72
N TYR A 53 -19.91 5.48 -11.50
CA TYR A 53 -19.34 5.65 -10.16
C TYR A 53 -19.85 6.93 -9.49
N PRO A 54 -19.81 7.02 -8.15
CA PRO A 54 -20.23 8.25 -7.44
C PRO A 54 -19.27 9.43 -7.65
N SER A 55 -18.03 9.19 -8.02
CA SER A 55 -17.02 10.21 -8.35
C SER A 55 -15.85 9.58 -9.08
N VAL A 56 -14.82 10.37 -9.40
CA VAL A 56 -13.51 9.82 -9.72
C VAL A 56 -12.95 9.09 -8.50
N PHE A 57 -12.08 8.13 -8.71
CA PHE A 57 -11.42 7.39 -7.61
C PHE A 57 -9.96 7.11 -7.92
N ALA A 58 -9.20 6.77 -6.89
CA ALA A 58 -7.78 6.56 -7.00
C ALA A 58 -7.45 5.29 -7.79
N HIS A 59 -6.33 5.34 -8.51
CA HIS A 59 -5.74 4.15 -9.11
C HIS A 59 -5.41 3.13 -8.02
N GLY A 60 -5.71 1.86 -8.26
CA GLY A 60 -5.29 0.80 -7.34
C GLY A 60 -3.77 0.81 -7.11
N MET A 61 -2.99 1.02 -8.18
CA MET A 61 -1.53 1.08 -8.08
C MET A 61 -1.02 2.29 -7.29
N LEU A 62 -1.78 3.38 -7.17
CA LEU A 62 -1.43 4.47 -6.24
C LEU A 62 -1.51 3.98 -4.79
N THR A 63 -2.57 3.29 -4.42
CA THR A 63 -2.72 2.67 -3.09
C THR A 63 -1.60 1.67 -2.82
N MET A 64 -1.29 0.82 -3.80
CA MET A 64 -0.20 -0.14 -3.68
C MET A 64 1.16 0.55 -3.53
N GLY A 65 1.39 1.65 -4.25
CA GLY A 65 2.61 2.45 -4.14
C GLY A 65 2.79 3.08 -2.77
N MET A 66 1.73 3.66 -2.20
CA MET A 66 1.75 4.21 -0.84
C MET A 66 2.00 3.13 0.21
N THR A 67 1.36 1.97 0.06
CA THR A 67 1.59 0.79 0.90
C THR A 67 3.04 0.30 0.79
N GLY A 68 3.56 0.22 -0.43
CA GLY A 68 4.94 -0.18 -0.70
C GLY A 68 5.97 0.77 -0.11
N ARG A 69 5.70 2.07 -0.10
CA ARG A 69 6.55 3.05 0.56
C ARG A 69 6.63 2.80 2.07
N MET A 70 5.50 2.54 2.71
CA MET A 70 5.51 2.16 4.14
C MET A 70 6.39 0.94 4.38
N LEU A 71 6.31 -0.07 3.52
CA LEU A 71 7.12 -1.28 3.64
C LEU A 71 8.62 -1.00 3.47
N THR A 72 9.00 -0.21 2.48
CA THR A 72 10.42 0.14 2.28
C THR A 72 10.96 1.04 3.38
N ASP A 73 10.15 1.94 3.91
CA ASP A 73 10.51 2.73 5.10
C ASP A 73 10.71 1.83 6.33
N LEU A 74 9.88 0.78 6.45
CA LEU A 74 9.95 -0.16 7.56
C LEU A 74 11.18 -1.07 7.50
N VAL A 75 11.45 -1.70 6.36
CA VAL A 75 12.51 -2.70 6.23
C VAL A 75 13.86 -2.11 5.79
N GLY A 76 13.85 -0.93 5.22
CA GLY A 76 15.02 -0.27 4.63
C GLY A 76 15.05 -0.40 3.10
N ASP A 77 15.61 0.61 2.45
CA ASP A 77 15.71 0.67 1.01
C ASP A 77 16.54 -0.49 0.44
N GLY A 78 16.05 -1.07 -0.64
CA GLY A 78 16.70 -2.20 -1.31
C GLY A 78 16.54 -3.55 -0.61
N ARG A 79 15.77 -3.64 0.47
CA ARG A 79 15.58 -4.87 1.23
C ARG A 79 14.30 -5.61 0.90
N LEU A 80 13.29 -4.95 0.37
CA LEU A 80 12.04 -5.58 -0.05
C LEU A 80 12.31 -6.50 -1.25
N THR A 81 12.03 -7.79 -1.11
CA THR A 81 12.33 -8.80 -2.14
C THR A 81 11.08 -9.29 -2.86
N LYS A 82 9.91 -9.11 -2.25
CA LYS A 82 8.63 -9.53 -2.83
C LYS A 82 7.52 -8.64 -2.28
N PHE A 83 6.62 -8.23 -3.16
CA PHE A 83 5.42 -7.50 -2.79
C PHE A 83 4.33 -7.71 -3.83
N GLY A 84 3.15 -8.09 -3.39
CA GLY A 84 1.99 -8.30 -4.25
C GLY A 84 0.70 -8.39 -3.45
N GLY A 85 -0.42 -8.34 -4.14
CA GLY A 85 -1.71 -8.41 -3.47
C GLY A 85 -2.88 -8.16 -4.40
N ARG A 86 -4.02 -7.82 -3.78
CA ARG A 86 -5.30 -7.58 -4.45
C ARG A 86 -5.89 -6.25 -4.01
N PHE A 87 -6.53 -5.57 -4.95
CA PHE A 87 -7.38 -4.42 -4.66
C PHE A 87 -8.78 -4.92 -4.32
N THR A 88 -9.26 -4.60 -3.13
CA THR A 88 -10.50 -5.17 -2.59
C THR A 88 -11.64 -4.16 -2.52
N SER A 89 -11.35 -2.87 -2.64
CA SER A 89 -12.33 -1.77 -2.71
C SER A 89 -11.71 -0.55 -3.36
N GLN A 90 -12.55 0.34 -3.90
CA GLN A 90 -12.11 1.63 -4.40
C GLN A 90 -11.65 2.54 -3.26
N VAL A 91 -10.72 3.44 -3.59
CA VAL A 91 -10.28 4.52 -2.72
C VAL A 91 -10.78 5.84 -3.30
N TRP A 92 -11.48 6.62 -2.49
CA TRP A 92 -12.16 7.84 -2.92
C TRP A 92 -11.37 9.09 -2.51
N PRO A 93 -11.53 10.20 -3.24
CA PRO A 93 -11.03 11.49 -2.74
C PRO A 93 -11.55 11.76 -1.33
N GLY A 94 -10.67 12.19 -0.44
CA GLY A 94 -10.97 12.42 0.96
C GLY A 94 -10.67 11.26 1.89
N ASP A 95 -10.39 10.07 1.38
CA ASP A 95 -10.09 8.92 2.21
C ASP A 95 -8.77 9.08 2.97
N ASP A 96 -8.76 8.58 4.20
CA ASP A 96 -7.55 8.34 4.99
C ASP A 96 -7.20 6.86 4.89
N LEU A 97 -5.94 6.55 4.65
CA LEU A 97 -5.48 5.17 4.52
C LEU A 97 -4.44 4.83 5.57
N THR A 98 -4.62 3.69 6.19
CA THR A 98 -3.68 3.12 7.17
C THR A 98 -3.27 1.73 6.73
N THR A 99 -1.96 1.50 6.69
CA THR A 99 -1.39 0.19 6.34
C THR A 99 -0.89 -0.50 7.59
N THR A 100 -1.22 -1.78 7.70
CA THR A 100 -0.76 -2.69 8.75
C THR A 100 0.09 -3.79 8.12
N ALA A 101 1.27 -4.03 8.66
CA ALA A 101 2.15 -5.13 8.28
C ALA A 101 2.36 -6.04 9.49
N THR A 102 1.99 -7.30 9.36
CA THR A 102 2.08 -8.31 10.44
C THR A 102 3.09 -9.37 10.07
N VAL A 103 4.01 -9.66 10.97
CA VAL A 103 5.03 -10.71 10.77
C VAL A 103 4.35 -12.08 10.76
N GLU A 104 4.43 -12.79 9.65
CA GLU A 104 3.92 -14.16 9.49
C GLU A 104 5.01 -15.22 9.69
N SER A 105 6.21 -14.93 9.23
CA SER A 105 7.35 -15.84 9.41
C SER A 105 8.67 -15.06 9.52
N VAL A 106 9.59 -15.62 10.28
CA VAL A 106 10.95 -15.14 10.43
C VAL A 106 11.89 -16.30 10.14
N GLY A 107 12.88 -16.08 9.30
CA GLY A 107 13.84 -17.11 8.91
C GLY A 107 15.08 -16.54 8.27
N GLU A 108 15.70 -17.31 7.41
CA GLU A 108 16.89 -16.92 6.66
C GLU A 108 16.76 -17.34 5.19
N VAL A 109 17.32 -16.51 4.31
CA VAL A 109 17.51 -16.83 2.90
C VAL A 109 18.96 -16.55 2.56
N ASP A 110 19.69 -17.59 2.12
CA ASP A 110 21.12 -17.52 1.81
C ASP A 110 21.97 -16.96 2.98
N GLY A 111 21.61 -17.34 4.22
CA GLY A 111 22.31 -16.89 5.42
C GLY A 111 21.97 -15.48 5.89
N VAL A 112 21.06 -14.80 5.22
CA VAL A 112 20.59 -13.45 5.58
C VAL A 112 19.23 -13.56 6.26
N PRO A 113 19.02 -12.90 7.41
CA PRO A 113 17.69 -12.84 8.04
C PRO A 113 16.64 -12.35 7.05
N ALA A 114 15.49 -13.02 7.06
CA ALA A 114 14.36 -12.71 6.16
C ALA A 114 13.04 -12.77 6.92
N VAL A 115 12.09 -11.97 6.47
CA VAL A 115 10.75 -11.90 7.06
C VAL A 115 9.70 -11.99 5.96
N GLU A 116 8.58 -12.63 6.28
CA GLU A 116 7.36 -12.54 5.49
C GLU A 116 6.30 -11.78 6.29
N LEU A 117 5.61 -10.88 5.59
CA LEU A 117 4.63 -9.96 6.17
C LEU A 117 3.28 -10.15 5.48
N ALA A 118 2.22 -10.24 6.27
CA ALA A 118 0.86 -10.00 5.80
C ALA A 118 0.61 -8.49 5.80
N VAL A 119 0.09 -7.96 4.71
CA VAL A 119 -0.09 -6.52 4.51
C VAL A 119 -1.56 -6.23 4.21
N ALA A 120 -2.12 -5.24 4.90
CA ALA A 120 -3.46 -4.75 4.63
C ALA A 120 -3.49 -3.23 4.73
N THR A 121 -4.19 -2.59 3.78
CA THR A 121 -4.44 -1.15 3.82
C THR A 121 -5.94 -0.94 3.93
N ARG A 122 -6.36 -0.12 4.89
CA ARG A 122 -7.76 0.17 5.19
C ARG A 122 -8.03 1.66 5.18
N ASN A 123 -9.28 2.01 4.83
CA ASN A 123 -9.74 3.38 4.91
C ASN A 123 -10.18 3.75 6.34
N GLN A 124 -10.67 4.98 6.52
CA GLN A 124 -11.14 5.52 7.81
C GLN A 124 -12.31 4.74 8.43
N ASP A 125 -13.08 4.01 7.62
CA ASP A 125 -14.20 3.20 8.07
C ASP A 125 -13.79 1.74 8.38
N GLY A 126 -12.50 1.44 8.31
CA GLY A 126 -11.98 0.11 8.51
C GLY A 126 -12.18 -0.83 7.32
N VAL A 127 -12.63 -0.32 6.18
CA VAL A 127 -12.80 -1.11 4.96
C VAL A 127 -11.44 -1.40 4.34
N GLU A 128 -11.16 -2.68 4.09
CA GLU A 128 -9.96 -3.11 3.42
C GLU A 128 -10.00 -2.72 1.94
N VAL A 129 -9.01 -1.97 1.49
CA VAL A 129 -8.88 -1.51 0.10
C VAL A 129 -7.78 -2.26 -0.65
N PHE A 130 -6.80 -2.77 0.08
CA PHE A 130 -5.71 -3.60 -0.43
C PHE A 130 -5.34 -4.66 0.58
N SER A 131 -5.08 -5.88 0.10
CA SER A 131 -4.62 -7.01 0.90
C SER A 131 -3.54 -7.76 0.15
N GLY A 132 -2.43 -8.06 0.80
CA GLY A 132 -1.33 -8.73 0.15
C GLY A 132 -0.28 -9.28 1.09
N ARG A 133 0.86 -9.59 0.52
CA ARG A 133 2.03 -10.12 1.21
C ARG A 133 3.30 -9.46 0.71
N ALA A 134 4.27 -9.40 1.59
CA ALA A 134 5.60 -8.91 1.30
C ALA A 134 6.65 -9.82 1.91
N ALA A 135 7.82 -9.84 1.32
CA ALA A 135 9.00 -10.47 1.90
C ALA A 135 10.17 -9.49 1.83
N ALA A 136 11.03 -9.54 2.81
CA ALA A 136 12.19 -8.66 2.90
C ALA A 136 13.39 -9.36 3.55
N ARG A 137 14.57 -8.90 3.18
CA ARG A 137 15.81 -9.20 3.92
C ARG A 137 15.92 -8.18 5.04
N ILE A 138 16.34 -8.63 6.22
CA ILE A 138 16.40 -7.78 7.39
C ILE A 138 17.87 -7.58 7.82
N GLU A 139 18.15 -6.39 8.29
CA GLU A 139 19.48 -6.07 8.84
C GLU A 139 19.74 -6.84 10.14
N THR A 140 20.97 -7.31 10.30
CA THR A 140 21.43 -8.01 11.52
C THR A 140 21.75 -7.04 12.65
#